data_e66ed4d092573165e2fda369005983c6
#
_entry.id   e66ed4d092573165e2fda369005983c6
#
_cell.length_a   1.000
_cell.length_b   1.000
_cell.length_c   1.000
_cell.angle_alpha   90.00
_cell.angle_beta   90.00
_cell.angle_gamma   90.00
#
_symmetry.space_group_name_H-M   'P 1'
#
loop_
_entity.id
_entity.type
_entity.pdbx_description
1 polymer ?
#
loop_
_entity_poly.entity_id
_entity_poly.type
_entity_poly.pdbx_seq_one_letter_code
_entity_poly.pdbx_strand_id
1 'polypeptide(L)'
;MKNTKTKRMLAVAALLAVGLALMLYYAAHKQGYHVDELYTYELANYPGGFYALQDGYLDSWHDGSFYKAVLSAERPFAYSIPWNNQKIDVHPPLYYCLVYTAESLFPGLGLPWVGLLPNFVCLLAGAAVLYLTVHRLTGRFWPAWTAAACWLLSIGVQGMAVFTRMYSLMMLEGIVLLYCHVVLWQALQQGARPPRAVWAGLFAATLAGVLTQYFFLVYCFFLCGLFGLWLLVTRRFRTAAGYAAAELAGLGAAYLAFPTMKQHIFSGSRGKQAFTSVFDVSALADWAASLGRVFRLLAAQFGGLALWGVVLAAAAILLWRRGARLRGNGLFAAGLLLAACGYVVLIDKAAPFEADRYYVVIYGAVVTAAAVILARLDPRRDAVLALAVVPVLAAHFVHPNEYLYEQYTPRTEALAKTAALPAVVLNNAGYDVAPDLFVTEFAAREAVYQAGAGDDAASLQAAAQSHDLQDGFVVYGYVYDADALKTMIEDTLDTESVELLTDVAKCPVYYVKLK
;
A
#
# COMPACT_ATOMS: atom_id res chain seq x y z
N MET A 1 -39.85 -8.51 11.63
CA MET A 1 -38.50 -8.08 12.10
C MET A 1 -37.38 -9.06 11.76
N LYS A 2 -37.46 -10.37 12.01
CA LYS A 2 -36.42 -11.34 11.66
C LYS A 2 -36.00 -11.29 10.17
N ASN A 3 -36.98 -11.24 9.24
CA ASN A 3 -36.74 -11.23 7.79
C ASN A 3 -35.92 -9.99 7.32
N THR A 4 -36.15 -8.80 7.90
CA THR A 4 -35.44 -7.58 7.52
C THR A 4 -33.97 -7.62 7.99
N LYS A 5 -33.69 -8.15 9.18
CA LYS A 5 -32.31 -8.31 9.69
C LYS A 5 -31.51 -9.28 8.81
N THR A 6 -32.11 -10.42 8.48
CA THR A 6 -31.48 -11.41 7.60
C THR A 6 -31.19 -10.82 6.21
N LYS A 7 -32.14 -10.09 5.59
CA LYS A 7 -31.92 -9.43 4.30
C LYS A 7 -30.75 -8.43 4.34
N ARG A 8 -30.62 -7.65 5.42
CA ARG A 8 -29.50 -6.71 5.60
C ARG A 8 -28.16 -7.43 5.76
N MET A 9 -28.11 -8.51 6.53
CA MET A 9 -26.91 -9.33 6.65
C MET A 9 -26.50 -9.95 5.31
N LEU A 10 -27.45 -10.47 4.55
CA LEU A 10 -27.20 -11.00 3.20
C LEU A 10 -26.69 -9.92 2.24
N ALA A 11 -27.21 -8.69 2.32
CA ALA A 11 -26.74 -7.59 1.48
C ALA A 11 -25.28 -7.15 1.83
N VAL A 12 -24.89 -7.21 3.10
CA VAL A 12 -23.49 -6.97 3.50
C VAL A 12 -22.59 -8.13 3.05
N ALA A 13 -23.03 -9.38 3.24
CA ALA A 13 -22.28 -10.55 2.76
C ALA A 13 -22.11 -10.54 1.24
N ALA A 14 -23.15 -10.17 0.49
CA ALA A 14 -23.07 -10.00 -0.97
C ALA A 14 -22.09 -8.90 -1.37
N LEU A 15 -22.06 -7.78 -0.66
CA LEU A 15 -21.06 -6.72 -0.89
C LEU A 15 -19.63 -7.24 -0.71
N LEU A 16 -19.35 -7.95 0.39
CA LEU A 16 -18.04 -8.53 0.63
C LEU A 16 -17.67 -9.57 -0.43
N ALA A 17 -18.62 -10.39 -0.87
CA ALA A 17 -18.40 -11.37 -1.95
C ALA A 17 -18.09 -10.67 -3.29
N VAL A 18 -18.81 -9.60 -3.64
CA VAL A 18 -18.52 -8.81 -4.85
C VAL A 18 -17.15 -8.14 -4.75
N GLY A 19 -16.81 -7.57 -3.59
CA GLY A 19 -15.48 -7.00 -3.36
C GLY A 19 -14.36 -8.03 -3.52
N LEU A 20 -14.54 -9.23 -2.94
CA LEU A 20 -13.58 -10.32 -3.11
C LEU A 20 -13.49 -10.78 -4.57
N ALA A 21 -14.61 -10.92 -5.28
CA ALA A 21 -14.60 -11.29 -6.70
C ALA A 21 -13.84 -10.28 -7.56
N LEU A 22 -13.97 -8.99 -7.26
CA LEU A 22 -13.23 -7.93 -7.95
C LEU A 22 -11.72 -7.97 -7.63
N MET A 23 -11.35 -8.21 -6.36
CA MET A 23 -9.95 -8.42 -5.97
C MET A 23 -9.33 -9.63 -6.67
N LEU A 24 -10.06 -10.75 -6.73
CA LEU A 24 -9.61 -11.95 -7.44
C LEU A 24 -9.48 -11.71 -8.94
N TYR A 25 -10.41 -10.95 -9.54
CA TYR A 25 -10.32 -10.56 -10.94
C TYR A 25 -9.03 -9.77 -11.22
N TYR A 26 -8.76 -8.72 -10.44
CA TYR A 26 -7.54 -7.93 -10.61
C TYR A 26 -6.26 -8.74 -10.32
N ALA A 27 -6.27 -9.60 -9.30
CA ALA A 27 -5.13 -10.45 -9.00
C ALA A 27 -4.80 -11.41 -10.15
N ALA A 28 -5.84 -11.96 -10.81
CA ALA A 28 -5.66 -12.85 -11.96
C ALA A 28 -5.14 -12.11 -13.23
N HIS A 29 -5.30 -10.78 -13.30
CA HIS A 29 -4.83 -9.95 -14.41
C HIS A 29 -3.52 -9.19 -14.10
N LYS A 30 -2.90 -9.44 -12.93
CA LYS A 30 -1.62 -8.83 -12.59
C LYS A 30 -0.49 -9.37 -13.47
N GLN A 31 0.22 -8.48 -14.19
CA GLN A 31 1.22 -8.83 -15.19
C GLN A 31 2.67 -8.58 -14.72
N GLY A 32 2.84 -7.87 -13.61
CA GLY A 32 4.16 -7.54 -13.09
C GLY A 32 4.11 -7.03 -11.66
N TYR A 33 5.23 -6.51 -11.20
CA TYR A 33 5.41 -6.03 -9.83
C TYR A 33 6.09 -4.68 -9.81
N HIS A 34 5.79 -3.88 -8.79
CA HIS A 34 6.65 -2.79 -8.39
C HIS A 34 7.85 -3.36 -7.63
N VAL A 35 9.01 -2.73 -7.75
CA VAL A 35 10.20 -3.14 -6.98
C VAL A 35 9.93 -3.21 -5.47
N ASP A 36 9.13 -2.30 -4.93
CA ASP A 36 8.71 -2.33 -3.52
C ASP A 36 7.97 -3.62 -3.12
N GLU A 37 7.23 -4.26 -4.03
CA GLU A 37 6.54 -5.54 -3.75
C GLU A 37 7.56 -6.67 -3.66
N LEU A 38 8.55 -6.67 -4.55
CA LEU A 38 9.64 -7.65 -4.55
C LEU A 38 10.49 -7.50 -3.29
N TYR A 39 10.82 -6.27 -2.90
CA TYR A 39 11.42 -6.00 -1.58
C TYR A 39 10.56 -6.50 -0.41
N THR A 40 9.24 -6.47 -0.55
CA THR A 40 8.38 -7.01 0.51
C THR A 40 8.53 -8.52 0.65
N TYR A 41 8.57 -9.27 -0.46
CA TYR A 41 8.80 -10.72 -0.42
C TYR A 41 10.19 -11.05 0.10
N GLU A 42 11.20 -10.39 -0.41
CA GLU A 42 12.58 -10.58 -0.01
C GLU A 42 12.80 -10.31 1.48
N LEU A 43 12.41 -9.11 1.94
CA LEU A 43 12.55 -8.71 3.35
C LEU A 43 11.64 -9.50 4.30
N ALA A 44 10.55 -10.07 3.81
CA ALA A 44 9.74 -11.00 4.58
C ALA A 44 10.43 -12.36 4.73
N ASN A 45 11.04 -12.89 3.66
CA ASN A 45 11.35 -14.30 3.53
C ASN A 45 12.86 -14.61 3.62
N TYR A 46 13.72 -13.77 2.99
CA TYR A 46 15.14 -14.07 2.86
C TYR A 46 15.93 -13.70 4.12
N PRO A 47 16.66 -14.66 4.74
CA PRO A 47 17.49 -14.38 5.91
C PRO A 47 18.68 -13.47 5.57
N GLY A 48 18.79 -12.32 6.24
CA GLY A 48 19.86 -11.35 6.02
C GLY A 48 19.46 -10.12 5.21
N GLY A 49 18.20 -10.04 4.76
CA GLY A 49 17.64 -8.87 4.08
C GLY A 49 17.90 -8.88 2.58
N PHE A 50 18.44 -7.81 2.02
CA PHE A 50 18.66 -7.69 0.58
C PHE A 50 19.75 -8.64 0.10
N TYR A 51 19.39 -9.61 -0.76
CA TYR A 51 20.31 -10.62 -1.26
C TYR A 51 21.44 -10.02 -2.12
N ALA A 52 21.11 -8.98 -2.89
CA ALA A 52 22.07 -8.29 -3.74
C ALA A 52 23.19 -7.57 -2.95
N LEU A 53 22.97 -7.31 -1.66
CA LEU A 53 23.96 -6.70 -0.77
C LEU A 53 24.79 -7.73 0.01
N GLN A 54 24.58 -9.03 -0.21
CA GLN A 54 25.36 -10.06 0.49
C GLN A 54 26.76 -10.19 -0.12
N ASP A 55 27.74 -10.39 0.73
CA ASP A 55 29.13 -10.60 0.31
C ASP A 55 29.23 -11.82 -0.62
N GLY A 56 29.89 -11.63 -1.78
CA GLY A 56 30.13 -12.69 -2.76
C GLY A 56 28.92 -13.02 -3.66
N TYR A 57 27.84 -12.23 -3.59
CA TYR A 57 26.72 -12.40 -4.50
C TYR A 57 27.05 -11.91 -5.92
N LEU A 58 27.62 -10.71 -6.04
CA LEU A 58 27.99 -10.13 -7.34
C LEU A 58 29.19 -10.87 -7.95
N ASP A 59 29.29 -10.81 -9.28
CA ASP A 59 30.33 -11.44 -10.09
C ASP A 59 30.43 -12.97 -9.89
N SER A 60 29.29 -13.60 -9.64
CA SER A 60 29.15 -15.05 -9.46
C SER A 60 27.84 -15.58 -10.05
N TRP A 61 27.81 -16.87 -10.40
CA TRP A 61 26.63 -17.56 -10.89
C TRP A 61 25.79 -18.09 -9.74
N HIS A 62 24.48 -17.85 -9.82
CA HIS A 62 23.47 -18.39 -8.91
C HIS A 62 22.39 -19.08 -9.71
N ASP A 63 21.98 -20.26 -9.31
CA ASP A 63 20.89 -20.98 -9.98
C ASP A 63 19.50 -20.39 -9.64
N GLY A 64 18.47 -20.74 -10.42
CA GLY A 64 17.13 -20.23 -10.22
C GLY A 64 16.50 -20.61 -8.88
N SER A 65 17.01 -21.67 -8.21
CA SER A 65 16.51 -22.07 -6.88
C SER A 65 16.90 -21.08 -5.80
N PHE A 66 18.04 -20.39 -5.94
CA PHE A 66 18.44 -19.29 -5.07
C PHE A 66 17.37 -18.18 -5.07
N TYR A 67 16.94 -17.74 -6.26
CA TYR A 67 15.93 -16.67 -6.38
C TYR A 67 14.54 -17.12 -5.90
N LYS A 68 14.19 -18.40 -6.05
CA LYS A 68 12.99 -18.97 -5.44
C LYS A 68 13.05 -18.91 -3.91
N ALA A 69 14.20 -19.20 -3.32
CA ALA A 69 14.41 -19.09 -1.88
C ALA A 69 14.33 -17.65 -1.37
N VAL A 70 14.76 -16.66 -2.18
CA VAL A 70 14.56 -15.24 -1.85
C VAL A 70 13.08 -14.86 -1.76
N LEU A 71 12.24 -15.43 -2.62
CA LEU A 71 10.83 -15.11 -2.73
C LEU A 71 9.92 -15.93 -1.80
N SER A 72 10.41 -16.93 -1.09
CA SER A 72 9.60 -17.85 -0.30
C SER A 72 10.20 -18.15 1.08
N ALA A 73 9.36 -18.44 2.06
CA ALA A 73 9.78 -18.74 3.42
C ALA A 73 10.32 -20.18 3.54
N GLU A 74 11.65 -20.33 3.76
CA GLU A 74 12.25 -21.65 4.01
C GLU A 74 11.86 -22.24 5.37
N ARG A 75 11.70 -21.40 6.40
CA ARG A 75 11.41 -21.82 7.78
C ARG A 75 10.09 -21.26 8.24
N PRO A 76 9.00 -22.06 8.30
CA PRO A 76 7.71 -21.56 8.72
C PRO A 76 7.74 -20.89 10.10
N PHE A 77 7.05 -19.74 10.21
CA PHE A 77 6.85 -18.97 11.45
C PHE A 77 8.13 -18.47 12.15
N ALA A 78 9.27 -18.36 11.43
CA ALA A 78 10.52 -17.82 11.97
C ALA A 78 10.51 -16.26 11.92
N TYR A 79 9.63 -15.63 12.69
CA TYR A 79 9.41 -14.17 12.68
C TYR A 79 10.63 -13.31 13.01
N SER A 80 11.71 -13.91 13.51
CA SER A 80 12.97 -13.21 13.65
C SER A 80 13.57 -12.76 12.31
N ILE A 81 13.21 -13.44 11.20
CA ILE A 81 13.68 -13.08 9.85
C ILE A 81 13.09 -11.73 9.44
N PRO A 82 11.76 -11.57 9.20
CA PRO A 82 11.20 -10.28 8.81
C PRO A 82 11.46 -9.19 9.86
N TRP A 83 11.46 -9.53 11.16
CA TRP A 83 11.72 -8.55 12.21
C TRP A 83 13.12 -7.96 12.17
N ASN A 84 14.14 -8.80 11.92
CA ASN A 84 15.52 -8.34 11.84
C ASN A 84 15.81 -7.63 10.50
N ASN A 85 15.23 -8.12 9.40
CA ASN A 85 15.37 -7.48 8.09
C ASN A 85 14.88 -6.04 8.11
N GLN A 86 13.78 -5.75 8.84
CA GLN A 86 13.28 -4.39 8.95
C GLN A 86 14.21 -3.45 9.76
N LYS A 87 15.21 -3.94 10.45
CA LYS A 87 16.19 -3.06 11.12
C LYS A 87 17.15 -2.40 10.13
N ILE A 88 17.35 -2.99 8.95
CA ILE A 88 18.21 -2.48 7.88
C ILE A 88 17.43 -1.78 6.76
N ASP A 89 16.09 -1.94 6.73
CA ASP A 89 15.18 -1.21 5.82
C ASP A 89 14.72 0.12 6.46
N VAL A 90 13.71 0.74 5.88
CA VAL A 90 13.12 2.02 6.32
C VAL A 90 11.68 1.89 6.83
N HIS A 91 11.14 0.67 6.89
CA HIS A 91 9.75 0.40 7.24
C HIS A 91 9.63 -0.42 8.54
N PRO A 92 8.48 -0.31 9.26
CA PRO A 92 8.22 -1.16 10.43
C PRO A 92 7.87 -2.61 10.05
N PRO A 93 7.98 -3.59 10.98
CA PRO A 93 7.99 -5.03 10.66
C PRO A 93 6.62 -5.71 10.53
N LEU A 94 5.51 -5.11 11.00
CA LEU A 94 4.27 -5.86 11.21
C LEU A 94 3.68 -6.44 9.92
N TYR A 95 3.67 -5.67 8.82
CA TYR A 95 3.15 -6.16 7.55
C TYR A 95 4.00 -7.31 6.97
N TYR A 96 5.32 -7.22 7.09
CA TYR A 96 6.24 -8.26 6.63
C TYR A 96 6.05 -9.56 7.42
N CYS A 97 5.80 -9.47 8.73
CA CYS A 97 5.40 -10.63 9.54
C CYS A 97 4.06 -11.22 9.06
N LEU A 98 3.14 -10.40 8.56
CA LEU A 98 1.87 -10.88 8.04
C LEU A 98 2.03 -11.63 6.70
N VAL A 99 2.86 -11.10 5.80
CA VAL A 99 3.24 -11.79 4.55
C VAL A 99 3.94 -13.11 4.87
N TYR A 100 4.92 -13.10 5.78
CA TYR A 100 5.60 -14.31 6.24
C TYR A 100 4.67 -15.35 6.85
N THR A 101 3.60 -14.89 7.55
CA THR A 101 2.57 -15.79 8.07
C THR A 101 1.81 -16.47 6.92
N ALA A 102 1.46 -15.72 5.87
CA ALA A 102 0.77 -16.27 4.71
C ALA A 102 1.65 -17.30 3.97
N GLU A 103 2.94 -16.99 3.77
CA GLU A 103 3.93 -17.93 3.22
C GLU A 103 4.04 -19.20 4.06
N SER A 104 4.12 -19.05 5.40
CA SER A 104 4.23 -20.17 6.33
C SER A 104 3.00 -21.08 6.32
N LEU A 105 1.80 -20.51 6.12
CA LEU A 105 0.54 -21.26 6.08
C LEU A 105 0.28 -21.89 4.72
N PHE A 106 0.73 -21.28 3.64
CA PHE A 106 0.42 -21.66 2.26
C PHE A 106 1.67 -21.72 1.36
N PRO A 107 2.69 -22.52 1.70
CA PRO A 107 4.01 -22.52 1.04
C PRO A 107 3.98 -22.90 -0.44
N GLY A 108 2.88 -23.44 -0.94
CA GLY A 108 2.71 -23.83 -2.35
C GLY A 108 1.83 -22.88 -3.16
N LEU A 109 1.33 -21.79 -2.56
CA LEU A 109 0.37 -20.92 -3.24
C LEU A 109 1.03 -20.07 -4.36
N GLY A 110 2.31 -19.72 -4.20
CA GLY A 110 3.08 -18.96 -5.18
C GLY A 110 2.66 -17.49 -5.32
N LEU A 111 3.47 -16.75 -6.06
CA LEU A 111 3.24 -15.35 -6.37
C LEU A 111 2.22 -15.20 -7.51
N PRO A 112 1.38 -14.13 -7.50
CA PRO A 112 1.31 -13.09 -6.44
C PRO A 112 0.42 -13.46 -5.26
N TRP A 113 -0.28 -14.59 -5.31
CA TRP A 113 -1.42 -14.95 -4.46
C TRP A 113 -1.12 -14.92 -2.97
N VAL A 114 0.04 -15.45 -2.57
CA VAL A 114 0.41 -15.55 -1.17
C VAL A 114 0.60 -14.18 -0.51
N GLY A 115 1.20 -13.22 -1.21
CA GLY A 115 1.36 -11.86 -0.71
C GLY A 115 0.09 -11.02 -0.77
N LEU A 116 -0.86 -11.34 -1.67
CA LEU A 116 -2.14 -10.64 -1.79
C LEU A 116 -3.17 -11.10 -0.76
N LEU A 117 -3.04 -12.32 -0.24
CA LEU A 117 -3.97 -12.89 0.74
C LEU A 117 -4.13 -12.01 2.00
N PRO A 118 -3.07 -11.51 2.65
CA PRO A 118 -3.17 -10.56 3.74
C PRO A 118 -3.96 -9.30 3.36
N ASN A 119 -3.74 -8.76 2.15
CA ASN A 119 -4.43 -7.56 1.68
C ASN A 119 -5.95 -7.80 1.56
N PHE A 120 -6.36 -8.92 0.96
CA PHE A 120 -7.77 -9.28 0.82
C PHE A 120 -8.46 -9.37 2.18
N VAL A 121 -7.83 -10.05 3.14
CA VAL A 121 -8.36 -10.18 4.50
C VAL A 121 -8.50 -8.81 5.16
N CYS A 122 -7.48 -7.96 5.08
CA CYS A 122 -7.48 -6.61 5.65
C CYS A 122 -8.58 -5.74 5.05
N LEU A 123 -8.75 -5.74 3.72
CA LEU A 123 -9.73 -4.90 3.06
C LEU A 123 -11.17 -5.37 3.28
N LEU A 124 -11.43 -6.67 3.29
CA LEU A 124 -12.75 -7.20 3.62
C LEU A 124 -13.13 -6.92 5.09
N ALA A 125 -12.19 -7.09 6.01
CA ALA A 125 -12.37 -6.72 7.42
C ALA A 125 -12.59 -5.20 7.56
N GLY A 126 -11.80 -4.39 6.85
CA GLY A 126 -11.94 -2.94 6.81
C GLY A 126 -13.34 -2.50 6.36
N ALA A 127 -13.88 -3.08 5.29
CA ALA A 127 -15.24 -2.79 4.82
C ALA A 127 -16.31 -3.15 5.86
N ALA A 128 -16.16 -4.30 6.53
CA ALA A 128 -17.08 -4.71 7.60
C ALA A 128 -17.03 -3.74 8.80
N VAL A 129 -15.84 -3.35 9.25
CA VAL A 129 -15.67 -2.38 10.34
C VAL A 129 -16.17 -0.99 9.92
N LEU A 130 -15.95 -0.57 8.68
CA LEU A 130 -16.44 0.70 8.14
C LEU A 130 -17.99 0.74 8.10
N TYR A 131 -18.63 -0.36 7.67
CA TYR A 131 -20.09 -0.51 7.77
C TYR A 131 -20.55 -0.30 9.22
N LEU A 132 -19.92 -0.96 10.20
CA LEU A 132 -20.28 -0.81 11.61
C LEU A 132 -20.06 0.62 12.11
N THR A 133 -18.99 1.28 11.69
CA THR A 133 -18.64 2.67 12.03
C THR A 133 -19.73 3.64 11.60
N VAL A 134 -20.12 3.59 10.31
CA VAL A 134 -21.14 4.48 9.76
C VAL A 134 -22.53 4.11 10.28
N HIS A 135 -22.82 2.81 10.46
CA HIS A 135 -24.08 2.37 11.06
C HIS A 135 -24.26 2.91 12.49
N ARG A 136 -23.19 2.90 13.30
CA ARG A 136 -23.22 3.51 14.64
C ARG A 136 -23.52 5.00 14.58
N LEU A 137 -22.90 5.75 13.68
CA LEU A 137 -23.09 7.20 13.57
C LEU A 137 -24.47 7.59 13.03
N THR A 138 -25.02 6.81 12.11
CA THR A 138 -26.27 7.17 11.41
C THR A 138 -27.51 6.44 11.94
N GLY A 139 -27.34 5.27 12.56
CA GLY A 139 -28.42 4.37 12.96
C GLY A 139 -29.14 3.70 11.79
N ARG A 140 -28.62 3.83 10.56
CA ARG A 140 -29.33 3.46 9.32
C ARG A 140 -28.51 2.52 8.45
N PHE A 141 -29.21 1.62 7.78
CA PHE A 141 -28.58 0.59 6.93
C PHE A 141 -27.96 1.20 5.66
N TRP A 142 -28.72 1.97 4.89
CA TRP A 142 -28.29 2.43 3.57
C TRP A 142 -27.04 3.32 3.59
N PRO A 143 -26.94 4.35 4.45
CA PRO A 143 -25.70 5.13 4.54
C PRO A 143 -24.49 4.28 4.89
N ALA A 144 -24.64 3.29 5.78
CA ALA A 144 -23.56 2.40 6.19
C ALA A 144 -23.15 1.44 5.07
N TRP A 145 -24.13 0.84 4.39
CA TRP A 145 -23.88 -0.05 3.26
C TRP A 145 -23.23 0.70 2.10
N THR A 146 -23.74 1.87 1.75
CA THR A 146 -23.20 2.72 0.67
C THR A 146 -21.77 3.14 0.96
N ALA A 147 -21.47 3.55 2.20
CA ALA A 147 -20.10 3.92 2.60
C ALA A 147 -19.13 2.75 2.43
N ALA A 148 -19.50 1.57 2.95
CA ALA A 148 -18.69 0.37 2.81
C ALA A 148 -18.53 -0.05 1.34
N ALA A 149 -19.60 0.07 0.53
CA ALA A 149 -19.57 -0.26 -0.88
C ALA A 149 -18.70 0.73 -1.68
N CYS A 150 -18.87 2.04 -1.50
CA CYS A 150 -18.03 3.04 -2.16
C CYS A 150 -16.57 2.90 -1.78
N TRP A 151 -16.26 2.55 -0.54
CA TRP A 151 -14.89 2.31 -0.10
C TRP A 151 -14.33 1.03 -0.71
N LEU A 152 -14.98 -0.13 -0.48
CA LEU A 152 -14.47 -1.44 -0.89
C LEU A 152 -14.35 -1.56 -2.42
N LEU A 153 -15.32 -1.00 -3.17
CA LEU A 153 -15.38 -1.11 -4.62
C LEU A 153 -14.70 0.07 -5.34
N SER A 154 -14.02 0.98 -4.63
CA SER A 154 -13.26 2.06 -5.27
C SER A 154 -11.98 1.52 -5.92
N ILE A 155 -11.58 2.15 -7.04
CA ILE A 155 -10.36 1.75 -7.76
C ILE A 155 -9.12 1.86 -6.86
N GLY A 156 -9.04 2.86 -5.98
CA GLY A 156 -7.92 3.01 -5.05
C GLY A 156 -7.80 1.87 -4.04
N VAL A 157 -8.93 1.39 -3.49
CA VAL A 157 -8.93 0.24 -2.58
C VAL A 157 -8.61 -1.05 -3.33
N GLN A 158 -9.14 -1.22 -4.54
CA GLN A 158 -8.85 -2.37 -5.39
C GLN A 158 -7.39 -2.37 -5.89
N GLY A 159 -6.79 -1.20 -6.09
CA GLY A 159 -5.35 -1.06 -6.34
C GLY A 159 -4.53 -1.59 -5.16
N MET A 160 -4.90 -1.22 -3.93
CA MET A 160 -4.20 -1.72 -2.73
C MET A 160 -4.43 -3.22 -2.50
N ALA A 161 -5.51 -3.80 -3.01
CA ALA A 161 -5.73 -5.24 -2.94
C ALA A 161 -4.64 -6.04 -3.68
N VAL A 162 -4.19 -5.52 -4.83
CA VAL A 162 -3.21 -6.18 -5.70
C VAL A 162 -1.78 -5.62 -5.59
N PHE A 163 -1.54 -4.79 -4.60
CA PHE A 163 -0.23 -4.23 -4.29
C PHE A 163 0.30 -4.81 -2.98
N THR A 164 1.30 -5.69 -3.04
CA THR A 164 1.86 -6.40 -1.88
C THR A 164 2.71 -5.47 -1.03
N ARG A 165 2.04 -4.50 -0.37
CA ARG A 165 2.64 -3.52 0.55
C ARG A 165 1.69 -3.26 1.72
N MET A 166 2.22 -2.66 2.75
CA MET A 166 1.56 -2.44 4.05
C MET A 166 0.28 -1.58 4.03
N TYR A 167 -0.10 -1.02 2.90
CA TYR A 167 -1.18 -0.02 2.83
C TYR A 167 -2.57 -0.59 3.14
N SER A 168 -2.86 -1.83 2.72
CA SER A 168 -4.13 -2.50 3.03
C SER A 168 -4.30 -2.73 4.54
N LEU A 169 -3.23 -3.11 5.24
CA LEU A 169 -3.23 -3.24 6.70
C LEU A 169 -3.38 -1.88 7.38
N MET A 170 -2.65 -0.86 6.92
CA MET A 170 -2.76 0.51 7.43
C MET A 170 -4.17 1.08 7.28
N MET A 171 -4.88 0.77 6.18
CA MET A 171 -6.27 1.15 5.97
C MET A 171 -7.20 0.50 7.00
N LEU A 172 -7.04 -0.81 7.25
CA LEU A 172 -7.80 -1.52 8.29
C LEU A 172 -7.59 -0.90 9.66
N GLU A 173 -6.33 -0.69 10.04
CA GLU A 173 -5.94 -0.11 11.32
C GLU A 173 -6.50 1.32 11.49
N GLY A 174 -6.45 2.14 10.45
CA GLY A 174 -7.04 3.47 10.43
C GLY A 174 -8.57 3.44 10.63
N ILE A 175 -9.26 2.48 10.02
CA ILE A 175 -10.71 2.30 10.20
C ILE A 175 -11.04 1.75 11.60
N VAL A 176 -10.23 0.84 12.16
CA VAL A 176 -10.39 0.33 13.52
C VAL A 176 -10.18 1.46 14.54
N LEU A 177 -9.16 2.28 14.37
CA LEU A 177 -8.91 3.46 15.19
C LEU A 177 -10.10 4.42 15.12
N LEU A 178 -10.60 4.70 13.92
CA LEU A 178 -11.80 5.52 13.71
C LEU A 178 -13.04 4.92 14.40
N TYR A 179 -13.24 3.61 14.32
CA TYR A 179 -14.34 2.91 15.00
C TYR A 179 -14.28 3.11 16.52
N CYS A 180 -13.09 3.00 17.11
CA CYS A 180 -12.89 3.24 18.53
C CYS A 180 -13.25 4.69 18.92
N HIS A 181 -12.87 5.67 18.11
CA HIS A 181 -13.27 7.07 18.29
C HIS A 181 -14.80 7.26 18.20
N VAL A 182 -15.47 6.59 17.25
CA VAL A 182 -16.93 6.64 17.15
C VAL A 182 -17.63 6.05 18.36
N VAL A 183 -17.15 4.92 18.89
CA VAL A 183 -17.70 4.32 20.12
C VAL A 183 -17.49 5.23 21.30
N LEU A 184 -16.30 5.82 21.45
CA LEU A 184 -15.99 6.77 22.51
C LEU A 184 -16.85 8.05 22.38
N TRP A 185 -16.95 8.62 21.17
CA TRP A 185 -17.78 9.77 20.87
C TRP A 185 -19.25 9.54 21.29
N GLN A 186 -19.84 8.41 20.89
CA GLN A 186 -21.23 8.10 21.21
C GLN A 186 -21.47 7.93 22.72
N ALA A 187 -20.58 7.21 23.41
CA ALA A 187 -20.68 7.06 24.86
C ALA A 187 -20.69 8.43 25.56
N LEU A 188 -19.81 9.34 25.13
CA LEU A 188 -19.70 10.69 25.68
C LEU A 188 -20.90 11.59 25.32
N GLN A 189 -21.51 11.44 24.15
CA GLN A 189 -22.72 12.16 23.78
C GLN A 189 -23.94 11.72 24.60
N GLN A 190 -23.98 10.45 24.99
CA GLN A 190 -25.04 9.86 25.81
C GLN A 190 -24.82 10.05 27.33
N GLY A 191 -23.69 10.67 27.73
CA GLY A 191 -23.32 10.76 29.14
C GLY A 191 -22.96 9.42 29.79
N ALA A 192 -22.72 8.38 28.97
CA ALA A 192 -22.39 7.04 29.42
C ALA A 192 -20.86 6.89 29.65
N ARG A 193 -20.50 5.91 30.48
CA ARG A 193 -19.09 5.53 30.63
C ARG A 193 -18.62 4.78 29.37
N PRO A 194 -17.46 5.14 28.79
CA PRO A 194 -16.88 4.39 27.68
C PRO A 194 -16.62 2.94 28.04
N PRO A 195 -16.92 1.97 27.16
CA PRO A 195 -16.58 0.57 27.37
C PRO A 195 -15.06 0.38 27.53
N ARG A 196 -14.65 -0.55 28.42
CA ARG A 196 -13.22 -0.84 28.62
C ARG A 196 -12.51 -1.27 27.32
N ALA A 197 -13.21 -2.01 26.46
CA ALA A 197 -12.70 -2.44 25.16
C ALA A 197 -12.28 -1.29 24.23
N VAL A 198 -12.84 -0.09 24.39
CA VAL A 198 -12.43 1.09 23.59
C VAL A 198 -11.00 1.49 23.88
N TRP A 199 -10.61 1.50 25.15
CA TRP A 199 -9.24 1.84 25.55
C TRP A 199 -8.22 0.82 25.03
N ALA A 200 -8.54 -0.46 25.13
CA ALA A 200 -7.74 -1.53 24.55
C ALA A 200 -7.67 -1.43 23.02
N GLY A 201 -8.80 -1.06 22.37
CA GLY A 201 -8.86 -0.87 20.92
C GLY A 201 -8.03 0.31 20.43
N LEU A 202 -8.07 1.45 21.12
CA LEU A 202 -7.23 2.63 20.84
C LEU A 202 -5.75 2.26 20.97
N PHE A 203 -5.36 1.68 22.10
CA PHE A 203 -4.00 1.17 22.31
C PHE A 203 -3.54 0.23 21.19
N ALA A 204 -4.33 -0.80 20.87
CA ALA A 204 -3.96 -1.83 19.91
C ALA A 204 -3.88 -1.29 18.48
N ALA A 205 -4.83 -0.42 18.08
CA ALA A 205 -4.83 0.16 16.73
C ALA A 205 -3.64 1.12 16.54
N THR A 206 -3.29 1.91 17.56
CA THR A 206 -2.12 2.79 17.52
C THR A 206 -0.82 2.00 17.51
N LEU A 207 -0.69 0.99 18.38
CA LEU A 207 0.47 0.07 18.38
C LEU A 207 0.67 -0.60 17.01
N ALA A 208 -0.38 -1.22 16.48
CA ALA A 208 -0.31 -1.94 15.21
C ALA A 208 0.00 -0.99 14.04
N GLY A 209 -0.74 0.13 13.92
CA GLY A 209 -0.56 1.09 12.84
C GLY A 209 0.84 1.69 12.77
N VAL A 210 1.43 1.99 13.92
CA VAL A 210 2.81 2.48 14.01
C VAL A 210 3.83 1.41 13.63
N LEU A 211 3.58 0.15 13.98
CA LEU A 211 4.40 -0.99 13.56
C LEU A 211 4.16 -1.43 12.11
N THR A 212 3.17 -0.83 11.43
CA THR A 212 2.85 -1.08 10.01
C THR A 212 3.48 -0.03 9.10
N GLN A 213 3.29 1.27 9.39
CA GLN A 213 3.79 2.36 8.54
C GLN A 213 3.93 3.66 9.33
N TYR A 214 5.04 4.37 9.19
CA TYR A 214 5.28 5.62 9.95
C TYR A 214 4.34 6.77 9.56
N PHE A 215 3.77 6.78 8.37
CA PHE A 215 2.72 7.75 8.01
C PHE A 215 1.46 7.61 8.87
N PHE A 216 1.28 6.46 9.54
CA PHE A 216 0.21 6.29 10.51
C PHE A 216 0.36 7.22 11.73
N LEU A 217 1.59 7.61 12.09
CA LEU A 217 1.84 8.64 13.13
C LEU A 217 1.22 9.98 12.75
N VAL A 218 1.28 10.36 11.46
CA VAL A 218 0.66 11.59 10.96
C VAL A 218 -0.87 11.49 11.04
N TYR A 219 -1.43 10.32 10.72
CA TYR A 219 -2.86 10.07 10.86
C TYR A 219 -3.31 10.15 12.32
N CYS A 220 -2.58 9.52 13.23
CA CYS A 220 -2.81 9.64 14.67
C CYS A 220 -2.70 11.10 15.14
N PHE A 221 -1.68 11.83 14.71
CA PHE A 221 -1.50 13.23 15.10
C PHE A 221 -2.74 14.09 14.81
N PHE A 222 -3.30 13.98 13.60
CA PHE A 222 -4.47 14.77 13.25
C PHE A 222 -5.76 14.20 13.84
N LEU A 223 -6.04 12.91 13.72
CA LEU A 223 -7.28 12.33 14.22
C LEU A 223 -7.33 12.35 15.75
N CYS A 224 -6.29 11.84 16.40
CA CYS A 224 -6.24 11.77 17.86
C CYS A 224 -6.02 13.15 18.48
N GLY A 225 -5.21 14.00 17.85
CA GLY A 225 -4.98 15.36 18.33
C GLY A 225 -6.23 16.21 18.32
N LEU A 226 -7.01 16.22 17.22
CA LEU A 226 -8.28 16.95 17.14
C LEU A 226 -9.32 16.41 18.11
N PHE A 227 -9.39 15.08 18.27
CA PHE A 227 -10.31 14.47 19.25
C PHE A 227 -9.90 14.79 20.69
N GLY A 228 -8.62 14.73 21.01
CA GLY A 228 -8.07 15.13 22.31
C GLY A 228 -8.34 16.60 22.62
N LEU A 229 -8.12 17.48 21.64
CA LEU A 229 -8.44 18.90 21.78
C LEU A 229 -9.94 19.12 22.05
N TRP A 230 -10.83 18.41 21.36
CA TRP A 230 -12.26 18.46 21.62
C TRP A 230 -12.59 18.02 23.05
N LEU A 231 -11.95 16.97 23.57
CA LEU A 231 -12.12 16.54 24.98
C LEU A 231 -11.71 17.63 25.96
N LEU A 232 -10.61 18.33 25.71
CA LEU A 232 -10.11 19.42 26.55
C LEU A 232 -11.06 20.65 26.51
N VAL A 233 -11.45 21.08 25.32
CA VAL A 233 -12.38 22.22 25.11
C VAL A 233 -13.74 21.96 25.76
N THR A 234 -14.22 20.70 25.72
CA THR A 234 -15.46 20.29 26.40
C THR A 234 -15.29 19.96 27.88
N ARG A 235 -14.10 20.24 28.45
CA ARG A 235 -13.76 20.06 29.86
C ARG A 235 -13.91 18.62 30.37
N ARG A 236 -13.71 17.63 29.50
CA ARG A 236 -13.77 16.20 29.81
C ARG A 236 -12.42 15.66 30.26
N PHE A 237 -11.77 16.33 31.22
CA PHE A 237 -10.37 16.11 31.59
C PHE A 237 -10.03 14.68 32.00
N ARG A 238 -10.92 14.00 32.76
CA ARG A 238 -10.70 12.59 33.14
C ARG A 238 -10.67 11.66 31.92
N THR A 239 -11.58 11.88 30.96
CA THR A 239 -11.61 11.12 29.73
C THR A 239 -10.40 11.46 28.86
N ALA A 240 -10.02 12.74 28.79
CA ALA A 240 -8.83 13.17 28.05
C ALA A 240 -7.54 12.51 28.59
N ALA A 241 -7.40 12.43 29.94
CA ALA A 241 -6.26 11.76 30.56
C ALA A 241 -6.22 10.26 30.23
N GLY A 242 -7.35 9.56 30.34
CA GLY A 242 -7.42 8.13 29.97
C GLY A 242 -7.19 7.89 28.48
N TYR A 243 -7.68 8.80 27.63
CA TYR A 243 -7.47 8.79 26.19
C TYR A 243 -5.98 8.97 25.85
N ALA A 244 -5.36 10.02 26.38
CA ALA A 244 -3.93 10.25 26.17
C ALA A 244 -3.08 9.08 26.70
N ALA A 245 -3.45 8.50 27.84
CA ALA A 245 -2.75 7.34 28.39
C ALA A 245 -2.83 6.12 27.44
N ALA A 246 -4.00 5.84 26.83
CA ALA A 246 -4.15 4.73 25.89
C ALA A 246 -3.30 4.93 24.60
N GLU A 247 -3.36 6.13 24.02
CA GLU A 247 -2.62 6.47 22.79
C GLU A 247 -1.10 6.49 23.05
N LEU A 248 -0.66 7.14 24.12
CA LEU A 248 0.77 7.19 24.48
C LEU A 248 1.32 5.82 24.87
N ALA A 249 0.50 4.97 25.52
CA ALA A 249 0.89 3.59 25.79
C ALA A 249 1.05 2.78 24.50
N GLY A 250 0.17 2.97 23.51
CA GLY A 250 0.29 2.34 22.17
C GLY A 250 1.58 2.77 21.45
N LEU A 251 1.86 4.08 21.43
CA LEU A 251 3.10 4.62 20.86
C LEU A 251 4.35 4.11 21.61
N GLY A 252 4.32 4.13 22.93
CA GLY A 252 5.42 3.64 23.77
C GLY A 252 5.67 2.15 23.57
N ALA A 253 4.60 1.34 23.48
CA ALA A 253 4.71 -0.08 23.21
C ALA A 253 5.28 -0.37 21.81
N ALA A 254 4.91 0.41 20.78
CA ALA A 254 5.48 0.31 19.45
C ALA A 254 6.99 0.61 19.47
N TYR A 255 7.39 1.67 20.16
CA TYR A 255 8.80 2.02 20.32
C TYR A 255 9.60 0.95 21.09
N LEU A 256 9.04 0.39 22.15
CA LEU A 256 9.70 -0.67 22.92
C LEU A 256 9.79 -1.98 22.11
N ALA A 257 8.79 -2.29 21.30
CA ALA A 257 8.81 -3.46 20.43
C ALA A 257 9.82 -3.32 19.28
N PHE A 258 9.95 -2.12 18.71
CA PHE A 258 10.85 -1.86 17.58
C PHE A 258 11.62 -0.54 17.77
N PRO A 259 12.66 -0.50 18.60
CA PRO A 259 13.41 0.73 18.91
C PRO A 259 14.13 1.36 17.71
N THR A 260 14.43 0.55 16.68
CA THR A 260 15.05 1.00 15.42
C THR A 260 14.23 2.09 14.72
N MET A 261 12.92 2.18 14.98
CA MET A 261 12.06 3.24 14.45
C MET A 261 12.60 4.65 14.70
N LYS A 262 13.32 4.87 15.82
CA LYS A 262 13.98 6.16 16.09
C LYS A 262 15.00 6.50 15.01
N GLN A 263 15.78 5.51 14.57
CA GLN A 263 16.78 5.71 13.52
C GLN A 263 16.09 5.96 12.17
N HIS A 264 15.07 5.18 11.83
CA HIS A 264 14.30 5.34 10.59
C HIS A 264 13.68 6.74 10.47
N ILE A 265 13.06 7.24 11.55
CA ILE A 265 12.35 8.52 11.53
C ILE A 265 13.30 9.72 11.59
N PHE A 266 14.35 9.68 12.42
CA PHE A 266 15.16 10.87 12.72
C PHE A 266 16.55 10.86 12.10
N SER A 267 17.13 9.71 11.76
CA SER A 267 18.51 9.58 11.31
C SER A 267 18.63 9.01 9.90
N GLY A 268 17.67 8.22 9.44
CA GLY A 268 17.63 7.63 8.09
C GLY A 268 17.45 8.68 7.00
N SER A 269 17.90 8.37 5.78
CA SER A 269 17.83 9.27 4.63
C SER A 269 16.38 9.75 4.36
N ARG A 270 15.42 8.83 4.37
CA ARG A 270 13.99 9.14 4.16
C ARG A 270 13.40 10.00 5.27
N GLY A 271 13.73 9.72 6.54
CA GLY A 271 13.27 10.51 7.66
C GLY A 271 13.82 11.94 7.64
N LYS A 272 15.12 12.11 7.37
CA LYS A 272 15.74 13.43 7.21
C LYS A 272 15.13 14.21 6.05
N GLN A 273 14.94 13.57 4.89
CA GLN A 273 14.30 14.18 3.73
C GLN A 273 12.89 14.68 4.08
N ALA A 274 12.05 13.84 4.68
CA ALA A 274 10.70 14.21 5.09
C ALA A 274 10.69 15.40 6.07
N PHE A 275 11.60 15.37 7.07
CA PHE A 275 11.70 16.44 8.05
C PHE A 275 12.11 17.76 7.40
N THR A 276 13.13 17.75 6.54
CA THR A 276 13.59 18.94 5.82
C THR A 276 12.49 19.51 4.93
N SER A 277 11.80 18.66 4.15
CA SER A 277 10.73 19.09 3.23
C SER A 277 9.54 19.71 3.97
N VAL A 278 9.15 19.19 5.13
CA VAL A 278 8.02 19.72 5.93
C VAL A 278 8.29 21.17 6.38
N PHE A 279 9.52 21.49 6.75
CA PHE A 279 9.89 22.82 7.24
C PHE A 279 10.37 23.78 6.15
N ASP A 280 10.52 23.31 4.91
CA ASP A 280 10.85 24.19 3.78
C ASP A 280 9.62 25.00 3.36
N VAL A 281 9.70 26.33 3.53
CA VAL A 281 8.64 27.28 3.16
C VAL A 281 8.90 27.98 1.82
N SER A 282 10.03 27.70 1.16
CA SER A 282 10.44 28.39 -0.07
C SER A 282 9.54 28.12 -1.28
N ALA A 283 8.84 26.98 -1.30
CA ALA A 283 8.04 26.49 -2.42
C ALA A 283 6.52 26.53 -2.17
N LEU A 284 5.99 27.56 -1.50
CA LEU A 284 4.55 27.65 -1.16
C LEU A 284 3.62 27.64 -2.39
N ALA A 285 4.03 28.25 -3.51
CA ALA A 285 3.23 28.26 -4.74
C ALA A 285 3.17 26.87 -5.39
N ASP A 286 4.30 26.17 -5.46
CA ASP A 286 4.39 24.81 -5.98
C ASP A 286 3.59 23.83 -5.13
N TRP A 287 3.60 24.05 -3.82
CA TRP A 287 2.83 23.26 -2.88
C TRP A 287 1.31 23.40 -3.07
N ALA A 288 0.79 24.60 -3.33
CA ALA A 288 -0.62 24.78 -3.65
C ALA A 288 -1.04 24.04 -4.93
N ALA A 289 -0.15 24.01 -5.94
CA ALA A 289 -0.36 23.25 -7.17
C ALA A 289 -0.33 21.73 -6.90
N SER A 290 0.59 21.26 -6.06
CA SER A 290 0.67 19.85 -5.62
C SER A 290 -0.60 19.41 -4.92
N LEU A 291 -1.10 20.14 -3.94
CA LEU A 291 -2.37 19.87 -3.28
C LEU A 291 -3.54 19.78 -4.27
N GLY A 292 -3.55 20.61 -5.31
CA GLY A 292 -4.53 20.53 -6.38
C GLY A 292 -4.44 19.22 -7.19
N ARG A 293 -3.23 18.71 -7.43
CA ARG A 293 -3.02 17.40 -8.08
C ARG A 293 -3.47 16.27 -7.18
N VAL A 294 -3.06 16.27 -5.91
CA VAL A 294 -3.48 15.27 -4.92
C VAL A 294 -4.99 15.24 -4.75
N PHE A 295 -5.65 16.39 -4.73
CA PHE A 295 -7.13 16.44 -4.66
C PHE A 295 -7.78 15.77 -5.88
N ARG A 296 -7.26 16.00 -7.11
CA ARG A 296 -7.76 15.34 -8.33
C ARG A 296 -7.48 13.82 -8.29
N LEU A 297 -6.30 13.42 -7.83
CA LEU A 297 -5.95 12.02 -7.63
C LEU A 297 -6.94 11.33 -6.71
N LEU A 298 -7.18 11.89 -5.51
CA LEU A 298 -8.13 11.34 -4.55
C LEU A 298 -9.57 11.31 -5.08
N ALA A 299 -9.98 12.34 -5.83
CA ALA A 299 -11.30 12.37 -6.43
C ALA A 299 -11.47 11.25 -7.48
N ALA A 300 -10.45 10.98 -8.28
CA ALA A 300 -10.45 9.90 -9.27
C ALA A 300 -10.64 8.52 -8.62
N GLN A 301 -10.07 8.30 -7.43
CA GLN A 301 -10.19 7.03 -6.70
C GLN A 301 -11.64 6.68 -6.29
N PHE A 302 -12.56 7.67 -6.23
CA PHE A 302 -13.94 7.52 -5.76
C PHE A 302 -14.99 8.03 -6.76
N GLY A 303 -14.81 7.79 -8.03
CA GLY A 303 -15.82 8.15 -9.04
C GLY A 303 -15.76 9.60 -9.53
N GLY A 304 -14.64 10.28 -9.28
CA GLY A 304 -14.31 11.57 -9.88
C GLY A 304 -14.91 12.79 -9.17
N LEU A 305 -14.56 13.95 -9.71
CA LEU A 305 -14.94 15.27 -9.14
C LEU A 305 -16.46 15.48 -9.06
N ALA A 306 -17.25 14.86 -9.95
CA ALA A 306 -18.70 15.02 -9.95
C ALA A 306 -19.34 14.48 -8.66
N LEU A 307 -18.93 13.30 -8.19
CA LEU A 307 -19.43 12.74 -6.94
C LEU A 307 -19.06 13.63 -5.74
N TRP A 308 -17.83 14.11 -5.70
CA TRP A 308 -17.38 15.03 -4.64
C TRP A 308 -18.09 16.38 -4.71
N GLY A 309 -18.40 16.89 -5.90
CA GLY A 309 -19.23 18.07 -6.10
C GLY A 309 -20.62 17.92 -5.46
N VAL A 310 -21.25 16.75 -5.62
CA VAL A 310 -22.53 16.44 -4.97
C VAL A 310 -22.40 16.42 -3.44
N VAL A 311 -21.33 15.83 -2.89
CA VAL A 311 -21.07 15.79 -1.44
C VAL A 311 -20.88 17.21 -0.90
N LEU A 312 -20.09 18.05 -1.58
CA LEU A 312 -19.83 19.43 -1.17
C LEU A 312 -21.10 20.30 -1.29
N ALA A 313 -21.88 20.16 -2.37
CA ALA A 313 -23.16 20.86 -2.51
C ALA A 313 -24.15 20.46 -1.41
N ALA A 314 -24.20 19.17 -1.07
CA ALA A 314 -24.99 18.66 0.04
C ALA A 314 -24.58 19.27 1.38
N ALA A 315 -23.28 19.35 1.64
CA ALA A 315 -22.72 19.97 2.83
C ALA A 315 -23.08 21.49 2.90
N ALA A 316 -22.93 22.21 1.79
CA ALA A 316 -23.27 23.63 1.69
C ALA A 316 -24.77 23.87 1.94
N ILE A 317 -25.67 23.07 1.34
CA ILE A 317 -27.12 23.15 1.55
C ILE A 317 -27.49 22.90 3.02
N LEU A 318 -26.83 21.94 3.67
CA LEU A 318 -27.07 21.64 5.08
C LEU A 318 -26.61 22.78 6.00
N LEU A 319 -25.45 23.38 5.73
CA LEU A 319 -24.94 24.53 6.46
C LEU A 319 -25.89 25.74 6.30
N TRP A 320 -26.35 26.01 5.08
CA TRP A 320 -27.28 27.10 4.80
C TRP A 320 -28.65 26.92 5.49
N ARG A 321 -29.25 25.71 5.37
CA ARG A 321 -30.57 25.44 5.94
C ARG A 321 -30.60 25.39 7.47
N ARG A 322 -29.48 25.04 8.11
CA ARG A 322 -29.39 24.86 9.57
C ARG A 322 -28.63 25.95 10.30
N GLY A 323 -28.29 27.05 9.61
CA GLY A 323 -27.60 28.18 10.23
C GLY A 323 -26.28 27.84 10.87
N ALA A 324 -25.38 27.18 10.13
CA ALA A 324 -23.97 26.90 10.48
C ALA A 324 -23.72 26.21 11.84
N ARG A 325 -24.73 25.69 12.52
CA ARG A 325 -24.57 25.00 13.80
C ARG A 325 -24.24 23.52 13.59
N LEU A 326 -22.95 23.23 13.46
CA LEU A 326 -22.45 21.84 13.48
C LEU A 326 -22.59 21.28 14.91
N ARG A 327 -23.51 20.33 15.11
CA ARG A 327 -23.75 19.66 16.39
C ARG A 327 -23.76 18.13 16.23
N GLY A 328 -23.42 17.40 17.29
CA GLY A 328 -23.44 15.95 17.33
C GLY A 328 -22.59 15.35 16.21
N ASN A 329 -23.07 14.32 15.52
CA ASN A 329 -22.32 13.60 14.49
C ASN A 329 -21.89 14.45 13.29
N GLY A 330 -22.49 15.65 13.07
CA GLY A 330 -22.01 16.60 12.06
C GLY A 330 -20.70 17.29 12.47
N LEU A 331 -20.54 17.60 13.76
CA LEU A 331 -19.28 18.12 14.28
C LEU A 331 -18.19 17.05 14.18
N PHE A 332 -18.51 15.81 14.51
CA PHE A 332 -17.59 14.68 14.36
C PHE A 332 -17.15 14.51 12.89
N ALA A 333 -18.09 14.51 11.94
CA ALA A 333 -17.79 14.42 10.51
C ALA A 333 -16.90 15.59 10.03
N ALA A 334 -17.14 16.82 10.49
CA ALA A 334 -16.30 17.97 10.19
C ALA A 334 -14.87 17.79 10.76
N GLY A 335 -14.74 17.24 11.97
CA GLY A 335 -13.46 16.88 12.57
C GLY A 335 -12.70 15.85 11.74
N LEU A 336 -13.40 14.84 11.20
CA LEU A 336 -12.79 13.84 10.30
C LEU A 336 -12.24 14.47 9.01
N LEU A 337 -13.01 15.37 8.39
CA LEU A 337 -12.55 16.08 7.19
C LEU A 337 -11.35 16.96 7.49
N LEU A 338 -11.37 17.66 8.63
CA LEU A 338 -10.23 18.49 9.05
C LEU A 338 -8.98 17.63 9.30
N ALA A 339 -9.13 16.48 9.95
CA ALA A 339 -8.04 15.53 10.15
C ALA A 339 -7.48 15.01 8.82
N ALA A 340 -8.37 14.64 7.88
CA ALA A 340 -7.98 14.19 6.57
C ALA A 340 -7.26 15.29 5.75
N CYS A 341 -7.74 16.53 5.80
CA CYS A 341 -7.08 17.67 5.16
C CYS A 341 -5.68 17.91 5.76
N GLY A 342 -5.56 17.90 7.10
CA GLY A 342 -4.28 18.06 7.76
C GLY A 342 -3.29 16.95 7.38
N TYR A 343 -3.78 15.70 7.32
CA TYR A 343 -2.98 14.57 6.86
C TYR A 343 -2.46 14.78 5.43
N VAL A 344 -3.35 15.10 4.48
CA VAL A 344 -2.98 15.34 3.07
C VAL A 344 -1.93 16.44 2.96
N VAL A 345 -2.16 17.56 3.64
CA VAL A 345 -1.24 18.71 3.63
C VAL A 345 0.16 18.34 4.13
N LEU A 346 0.24 17.54 5.20
CA LEU A 346 1.54 17.17 5.75
C LEU A 346 2.22 16.05 4.95
N ILE A 347 1.46 15.07 4.48
CA ILE A 347 2.01 13.95 3.67
C ILE A 347 2.46 14.44 2.30
N ASP A 348 1.76 15.36 1.66
CA ASP A 348 2.17 15.95 0.39
C ASP A 348 3.58 16.59 0.46
N LYS A 349 3.93 17.14 1.62
CA LYS A 349 5.29 17.66 1.88
C LYS A 349 6.28 16.60 2.33
N ALA A 350 5.84 15.62 3.11
CA ALA A 350 6.73 14.63 3.73
C ALA A 350 7.07 13.46 2.80
N ALA A 351 6.19 13.15 1.85
CA ALA A 351 6.38 12.02 0.94
C ALA A 351 7.48 12.31 -0.10
N PRO A 352 8.28 11.31 -0.47
CA PRO A 352 9.39 11.49 -1.40
C PRO A 352 8.92 11.79 -2.85
N PHE A 353 7.69 11.40 -3.19
CA PHE A 353 7.05 11.62 -4.50
C PHE A 353 5.52 11.53 -4.37
N GLU A 354 4.79 12.03 -5.35
CA GLU A 354 3.33 11.91 -5.40
C GLU A 354 2.93 10.47 -5.74
N ALA A 355 2.19 9.81 -4.82
CA ALA A 355 1.59 8.50 -5.05
C ALA A 355 0.30 8.36 -4.25
N ASP A 356 -0.72 7.75 -4.83
CA ASP A 356 -2.04 7.55 -4.22
C ASP A 356 -1.97 6.72 -2.93
N ARG A 357 -1.07 5.74 -2.90
CA ARG A 357 -0.84 4.85 -1.77
C ARG A 357 -0.51 5.54 -0.45
N TYR A 358 0.04 6.74 -0.48
CA TYR A 358 0.35 7.50 0.74
C TYR A 358 -0.87 8.09 1.42
N TYR A 359 -1.99 8.22 0.71
CA TYR A 359 -3.21 8.85 1.21
C TYR A 359 -4.32 7.86 1.60
N VAL A 360 -4.16 6.55 1.33
CA VAL A 360 -5.23 5.56 1.47
C VAL A 360 -5.78 5.40 2.89
N VAL A 361 -4.99 5.69 3.91
CA VAL A 361 -5.42 5.59 5.33
C VAL A 361 -6.59 6.51 5.66
N ILE A 362 -6.69 7.68 5.00
CA ILE A 362 -7.79 8.62 5.25
C ILE A 362 -9.09 8.24 4.54
N TYR A 363 -9.09 7.30 3.59
CA TYR A 363 -10.25 6.95 2.79
C TYR A 363 -11.46 6.56 3.65
N GLY A 364 -11.24 5.78 4.71
CA GLY A 364 -12.29 5.39 5.65
C GLY A 364 -12.90 6.60 6.38
N ALA A 365 -12.08 7.56 6.81
CA ALA A 365 -12.53 8.78 7.48
C ALA A 365 -13.33 9.69 6.54
N VAL A 366 -12.84 9.90 5.31
CA VAL A 366 -13.48 10.75 4.30
C VAL A 366 -14.85 10.19 3.88
N VAL A 367 -14.92 8.88 3.58
CA VAL A 367 -16.17 8.22 3.19
C VAL A 367 -17.16 8.20 4.37
N THR A 368 -16.69 8.00 5.60
CA THR A 368 -17.52 8.12 6.81
C THR A 368 -18.12 9.51 6.94
N ALA A 369 -17.32 10.56 6.79
CA ALA A 369 -17.78 11.93 6.86
C ALA A 369 -18.81 12.24 5.76
N ALA A 370 -18.54 11.85 4.52
CA ALA A 370 -19.46 12.00 3.39
C ALA A 370 -20.80 11.31 3.65
N ALA A 371 -20.79 10.05 4.11
CA ALA A 371 -21.99 9.29 4.42
C ALA A 371 -22.83 9.95 5.54
N VAL A 372 -22.18 10.46 6.60
CA VAL A 372 -22.86 11.19 7.69
C VAL A 372 -23.49 12.48 7.20
N ILE A 373 -22.82 13.22 6.31
CA ILE A 373 -23.33 14.46 5.71
C ILE A 373 -24.54 14.15 4.83
N LEU A 374 -24.40 13.25 3.87
CA LEU A 374 -25.45 12.88 2.91
C LEU A 374 -26.68 12.28 3.62
N ALA A 375 -26.47 11.45 4.63
CA ALA A 375 -27.56 10.87 5.42
C ALA A 375 -28.45 11.91 6.12
N ARG A 376 -27.99 13.14 6.28
CA ARG A 376 -28.76 14.25 6.90
C ARG A 376 -29.64 15.03 5.93
N LEU A 377 -29.45 14.87 4.61
CA LEU A 377 -30.23 15.59 3.61
C LEU A 377 -31.69 15.15 3.64
N ASP A 378 -31.97 13.89 3.47
CA ASP A 378 -33.32 13.32 3.53
C ASP A 378 -33.30 11.94 4.20
N PRO A 379 -33.71 11.86 5.48
CA PRO A 379 -33.75 10.60 6.21
C PRO A 379 -34.73 9.57 5.67
N ARG A 380 -35.70 10.00 4.84
CA ARG A 380 -36.76 9.11 4.30
C ARG A 380 -36.33 8.42 3.01
N ARG A 381 -35.34 8.98 2.29
CA ARG A 381 -34.89 8.51 0.99
C ARG A 381 -33.43 8.08 0.99
N ASP A 382 -32.92 7.57 2.13
CA ASP A 382 -31.53 7.22 2.29
C ASP A 382 -31.06 6.05 1.38
N ALA A 383 -31.99 5.24 0.85
CA ALA A 383 -31.68 4.21 -0.16
C ALA A 383 -31.13 4.82 -1.48
N VAL A 384 -31.48 6.08 -1.80
CA VAL A 384 -30.95 6.78 -2.97
C VAL A 384 -29.43 6.96 -2.88
N LEU A 385 -28.86 6.97 -1.68
CA LEU A 385 -27.42 7.05 -1.49
C LEU A 385 -26.67 5.89 -2.17
N ALA A 386 -27.31 4.73 -2.34
CA ALA A 386 -26.71 3.59 -3.04
C ALA A 386 -26.33 3.92 -4.50
N LEU A 387 -26.96 4.94 -5.12
CA LEU A 387 -26.60 5.41 -6.46
C LEU A 387 -25.16 5.95 -6.51
N ALA A 388 -24.55 6.35 -5.38
CA ALA A 388 -23.16 6.77 -5.31
C ALA A 388 -22.18 5.64 -5.67
N VAL A 389 -22.61 4.38 -5.60
CA VAL A 389 -21.78 3.23 -6.02
C VAL A 389 -21.59 3.19 -7.54
N VAL A 390 -22.55 3.73 -8.31
CA VAL A 390 -22.48 3.69 -9.79
C VAL A 390 -21.24 4.43 -10.32
N PRO A 391 -20.98 5.71 -10.00
CA PRO A 391 -19.78 6.40 -10.46
C PRO A 391 -18.49 5.79 -9.90
N VAL A 392 -18.53 5.18 -8.71
CA VAL A 392 -17.37 4.45 -8.14
C VAL A 392 -17.03 3.24 -9.00
N LEU A 393 -18.02 2.45 -9.41
CA LEU A 393 -17.80 1.33 -10.34
C LEU A 393 -17.44 1.80 -11.75
N ALA A 394 -18.00 2.91 -12.21
CA ALA A 394 -17.66 3.48 -13.52
C ALA A 394 -16.19 3.93 -13.59
N ALA A 395 -15.58 4.30 -12.46
CA ALA A 395 -14.18 4.69 -12.41
C ALA A 395 -13.22 3.58 -12.88
N HIS A 396 -13.59 2.30 -12.72
CA HIS A 396 -12.79 1.16 -13.20
C HIS A 396 -12.67 1.08 -14.74
N PHE A 397 -13.59 1.71 -15.47
CA PHE A 397 -13.53 1.78 -16.93
C PHE A 397 -12.81 3.05 -17.44
N VAL A 398 -12.61 4.03 -16.58
CA VAL A 398 -11.98 5.32 -16.94
C VAL A 398 -10.53 5.39 -16.46
N HIS A 399 -10.25 4.78 -15.32
CA HIS A 399 -8.92 4.79 -14.69
C HIS A 399 -8.38 3.36 -14.64
N PRO A 400 -7.25 3.08 -15.30
CA PRO A 400 -6.59 1.78 -15.19
C PRO A 400 -6.13 1.55 -13.74
N ASN A 401 -6.10 0.29 -13.32
CA ASN A 401 -5.44 -0.08 -12.09
C ASN A 401 -3.93 -0.21 -12.34
N GLU A 402 -3.18 0.83 -12.00
CA GLU A 402 -1.74 0.92 -12.26
C GLU A 402 -0.93 -0.21 -11.59
N TYR A 403 -1.46 -0.81 -10.53
CA TYR A 403 -0.80 -1.90 -9.80
C TYR A 403 -0.93 -3.28 -10.48
N LEU A 404 -1.56 -3.36 -11.65
CA LEU A 404 -1.55 -4.56 -12.51
C LEU A 404 -0.27 -4.68 -13.32
N TYR A 405 0.40 -3.58 -13.58
CA TYR A 405 1.63 -3.52 -14.39
C TYR A 405 1.46 -4.13 -15.78
N GLU A 406 0.34 -3.85 -16.44
CA GLU A 406 0.01 -4.35 -17.79
C GLU A 406 1.06 -3.99 -18.85
N GLN A 407 1.84 -2.93 -18.61
CA GLN A 407 2.97 -2.55 -19.46
C GLN A 407 4.08 -3.62 -19.53
N TYR A 408 4.11 -4.57 -18.59
CA TYR A 408 5.07 -5.68 -18.61
C TYR A 408 4.61 -6.90 -19.44
N THR A 409 3.36 -6.93 -19.92
CA THR A 409 2.85 -8.04 -20.74
C THR A 409 3.74 -8.36 -21.95
N PRO A 410 4.15 -7.36 -22.79
CA PRO A 410 5.02 -7.64 -23.93
C PRO A 410 6.37 -8.23 -23.54
N ARG A 411 6.92 -7.81 -22.36
CA ARG A 411 8.17 -8.35 -21.83
C ARG A 411 8.01 -9.81 -21.43
N THR A 412 6.98 -10.14 -20.69
CA THR A 412 6.69 -11.50 -20.23
C THR A 412 6.52 -12.46 -21.42
N GLU A 413 5.77 -12.04 -22.44
CA GLU A 413 5.57 -12.83 -23.67
C GLU A 413 6.87 -13.04 -24.45
N ALA A 414 7.68 -11.98 -24.61
CA ALA A 414 8.95 -12.05 -25.34
C ALA A 414 9.96 -12.98 -24.64
N LEU A 415 10.01 -12.97 -23.32
CA LEU A 415 10.96 -13.78 -22.54
C LEU A 415 10.51 -15.24 -22.35
N ALA A 416 9.26 -15.58 -22.62
CA ALA A 416 8.70 -16.91 -22.36
C ALA A 416 9.51 -18.05 -23.04
N LYS A 417 10.01 -17.83 -24.26
CA LYS A 417 10.76 -18.84 -25.03
C LYS A 417 12.19 -19.08 -24.50
N THR A 418 12.74 -18.10 -23.82
CA THR A 418 14.10 -18.13 -23.29
C THR A 418 14.13 -18.23 -21.77
N ALA A 419 12.99 -18.49 -21.12
CA ALA A 419 12.86 -18.43 -19.67
C ALA A 419 13.82 -19.37 -18.92
N ALA A 420 14.12 -20.54 -19.48
CA ALA A 420 15.01 -21.52 -18.85
C ALA A 420 16.50 -21.27 -19.11
N LEU A 421 16.86 -20.42 -20.09
CA LEU A 421 18.27 -20.19 -20.45
C LEU A 421 19.01 -19.43 -19.35
N PRO A 422 20.35 -19.63 -19.24
CA PRO A 422 21.20 -18.80 -18.38
C PRO A 422 21.07 -17.31 -18.71
N ALA A 423 21.32 -16.46 -17.72
CA ALA A 423 21.27 -15.01 -17.91
C ALA A 423 22.51 -14.31 -17.36
N VAL A 424 22.95 -13.26 -18.04
CA VAL A 424 23.92 -12.29 -17.54
C VAL A 424 23.21 -10.95 -17.35
N VAL A 425 23.34 -10.35 -16.18
CA VAL A 425 22.72 -9.07 -15.83
C VAL A 425 23.78 -8.00 -15.68
N LEU A 426 23.74 -7.01 -16.55
CA LEU A 426 24.64 -5.85 -16.55
C LEU A 426 23.88 -4.63 -16.02
N ASN A 427 24.53 -3.78 -15.25
CA ASN A 427 23.91 -2.67 -14.54
C ASN A 427 24.66 -1.35 -14.71
N ASN A 428 24.28 -0.57 -15.73
CA ASN A 428 24.91 0.72 -16.03
C ASN A 428 24.52 1.84 -15.03
N ALA A 429 23.55 1.62 -14.17
CA ALA A 429 23.07 2.65 -13.23
C ALA A 429 23.88 2.74 -11.94
N GLY A 430 24.77 1.79 -11.65
CA GLY A 430 25.48 1.70 -10.38
C GLY A 430 24.53 1.51 -9.17
N TYR A 431 23.31 1.01 -9.40
CA TYR A 431 22.31 0.72 -8.40
C TYR A 431 22.18 -0.78 -8.18
N ASP A 432 21.99 -1.17 -6.93
CA ASP A 432 21.74 -2.57 -6.53
C ASP A 432 20.26 -2.99 -6.76
N VAL A 433 19.44 -2.11 -7.37
CA VAL A 433 17.99 -2.29 -7.57
C VAL A 433 17.62 -3.17 -8.76
N ALA A 434 18.51 -3.27 -9.77
CA ALA A 434 18.22 -4.02 -10.99
C ALA A 434 17.90 -5.50 -10.75
N PRO A 435 18.64 -6.20 -9.87
CA PRO A 435 18.35 -7.59 -9.57
C PRO A 435 16.95 -7.80 -9.02
N ASP A 436 16.57 -6.96 -8.06
CA ASP A 436 15.30 -7.11 -7.35
C ASP A 436 14.10 -6.93 -8.27
N LEU A 437 14.20 -6.00 -9.25
CA LEU A 437 13.10 -5.75 -10.19
C LEU A 437 12.76 -6.98 -11.05
N PHE A 438 13.74 -7.83 -11.34
CA PHE A 438 13.58 -9.00 -12.23
C PHE A 438 13.73 -10.34 -11.49
N VAL A 439 13.74 -10.35 -10.18
CA VAL A 439 13.95 -11.56 -9.36
C VAL A 439 12.98 -12.70 -9.70
N THR A 440 11.74 -12.37 -10.09
CA THR A 440 10.75 -13.38 -10.53
C THR A 440 11.11 -14.01 -11.88
N GLU A 441 11.77 -13.25 -12.78
CA GLU A 441 12.28 -13.76 -14.05
C GLU A 441 13.49 -14.65 -13.81
N PHE A 442 14.39 -14.23 -12.90
CA PHE A 442 15.59 -14.99 -12.52
C PHE A 442 15.24 -16.32 -11.87
N ALA A 443 14.17 -16.38 -11.09
CA ALA A 443 13.70 -17.62 -10.48
C ALA A 443 13.28 -18.71 -11.48
N ALA A 444 13.00 -18.36 -12.73
CA ALA A 444 12.66 -19.31 -13.79
C ALA A 444 13.86 -19.79 -14.59
N ARG A 445 15.03 -19.13 -14.45
CA ARG A 445 16.24 -19.42 -15.25
C ARG A 445 17.05 -20.57 -14.67
N GLU A 446 17.87 -21.17 -15.52
CA GLU A 446 18.87 -22.18 -15.11
C GLU A 446 19.86 -21.55 -14.12
N ALA A 447 20.53 -20.49 -14.53
CA ALA A 447 21.48 -19.73 -13.75
C ALA A 447 21.47 -18.25 -14.12
N VAL A 448 21.87 -17.39 -13.20
CA VAL A 448 22.01 -15.94 -13.41
C VAL A 448 23.37 -15.48 -12.87
N TYR A 449 24.11 -14.79 -13.72
CA TYR A 449 25.30 -14.05 -13.33
C TYR A 449 24.96 -12.57 -13.23
N GLN A 450 25.24 -11.98 -12.11
CA GLN A 450 25.02 -10.56 -11.93
C GLN A 450 26.34 -9.83 -11.81
N ALA A 451 26.62 -8.94 -12.77
CA ALA A 451 27.81 -8.11 -12.77
C ALA A 451 27.80 -7.14 -11.59
N GLY A 452 28.95 -7.01 -10.93
CA GLY A 452 29.21 -5.96 -9.96
C GLY A 452 29.38 -4.58 -10.63
N ALA A 453 29.58 -3.55 -9.82
CA ALA A 453 29.89 -2.22 -10.33
C ALA A 453 31.29 -2.18 -10.93
N GLY A 454 31.41 -1.89 -12.24
CA GLY A 454 32.71 -1.83 -12.87
C GLY A 454 32.69 -1.84 -14.39
N ASP A 455 33.54 -2.67 -14.99
CA ASP A 455 33.59 -2.87 -16.43
C ASP A 455 32.64 -4.00 -16.85
N ASP A 456 31.47 -3.61 -17.38
CA ASP A 456 30.43 -4.54 -17.81
C ASP A 456 30.90 -5.48 -18.94
N ALA A 457 31.82 -5.04 -19.82
CA ALA A 457 32.40 -5.88 -20.86
C ALA A 457 33.30 -6.96 -20.26
N ALA A 458 34.11 -6.60 -19.28
CA ALA A 458 34.93 -7.58 -18.57
C ALA A 458 34.08 -8.58 -17.77
N SER A 459 32.99 -8.10 -17.13
CA SER A 459 32.06 -8.98 -16.41
C SER A 459 31.31 -9.93 -17.37
N LEU A 460 30.90 -9.46 -18.55
CA LEU A 460 30.27 -10.29 -19.57
C LEU A 460 31.24 -11.37 -20.07
N GLN A 461 32.50 -11.00 -20.31
CA GLN A 461 33.52 -11.95 -20.74
C GLN A 461 33.81 -12.99 -19.63
N ALA A 462 33.91 -12.57 -18.37
CA ALA A 462 34.13 -13.47 -17.23
C ALA A 462 32.96 -14.46 -17.06
N ALA A 463 31.71 -13.97 -17.22
CA ALA A 463 30.55 -14.83 -17.19
C ALA A 463 30.58 -15.88 -18.30
N ALA A 464 30.90 -15.49 -19.53
CA ALA A 464 30.99 -16.40 -20.67
C ALA A 464 32.12 -17.45 -20.55
N GLN A 465 33.18 -17.13 -19.83
CA GLN A 465 34.30 -18.08 -19.58
C GLN A 465 34.04 -19.03 -18.41
N SER A 466 33.17 -18.69 -17.49
CA SER A 466 32.93 -19.43 -16.25
C SER A 466 31.68 -20.32 -16.25
N HIS A 467 30.90 -20.32 -17.33
CA HIS A 467 29.69 -21.13 -17.48
C HIS A 467 29.55 -21.63 -18.91
N ASP A 468 28.92 -22.79 -19.13
CA ASP A 468 28.60 -23.28 -20.47
C ASP A 468 27.41 -22.52 -21.06
N LEU A 469 27.64 -21.74 -22.12
CA LEU A 469 26.66 -20.89 -22.80
C LEU A 469 26.44 -21.28 -24.27
N GLN A 470 26.89 -22.49 -24.69
CA GLN A 470 26.82 -22.91 -26.09
C GLN A 470 25.40 -23.02 -26.64
N ASP A 471 24.43 -23.42 -25.80
CA ASP A 471 23.02 -23.51 -26.17
C ASP A 471 22.32 -22.14 -26.27
N GLY A 472 23.06 -21.06 -26.04
CA GLY A 472 22.59 -19.68 -25.99
C GLY A 472 22.24 -19.22 -24.58
N PHE A 473 22.20 -17.92 -24.38
CA PHE A 473 21.89 -17.26 -23.12
C PHE A 473 21.23 -15.90 -23.35
N VAL A 474 20.79 -15.24 -22.29
CA VAL A 474 20.23 -13.90 -22.39
C VAL A 474 21.07 -12.88 -21.62
N VAL A 475 21.17 -11.67 -22.18
CA VAL A 475 21.84 -10.53 -21.56
C VAL A 475 20.81 -9.47 -21.22
N TYR A 476 20.70 -9.13 -19.95
CA TYR A 476 19.91 -8.01 -19.43
C TYR A 476 20.81 -6.79 -19.28
N GLY A 477 20.42 -5.66 -19.88
CA GLY A 477 21.12 -4.39 -19.69
C GLY A 477 20.24 -3.37 -18.96
N TYR A 478 20.33 -3.32 -17.62
CA TYR A 478 19.55 -2.36 -16.85
C TYR A 478 20.10 -0.94 -17.06
N VAL A 479 19.19 -0.01 -17.46
CA VAL A 479 19.52 1.38 -17.81
C VAL A 479 20.55 1.49 -18.95
N TYR A 480 20.51 0.54 -19.87
CA TYR A 480 21.24 0.60 -21.13
C TYR A 480 20.36 1.17 -22.25
N ASP A 481 21.01 1.83 -23.21
CA ASP A 481 20.48 1.97 -24.57
C ASP A 481 20.59 0.64 -25.29
N ALA A 482 19.56 0.24 -26.04
CA ALA A 482 19.53 -1.07 -26.67
C ALA A 482 20.68 -1.26 -27.69
N ASP A 483 20.92 -0.27 -28.56
CA ASP A 483 21.96 -0.37 -29.59
C ASP A 483 23.37 -0.38 -28.97
N ALA A 484 23.58 0.42 -27.89
CA ALA A 484 24.82 0.43 -27.15
C ALA A 484 25.11 -0.91 -26.47
N LEU A 485 24.09 -1.54 -25.87
CA LEU A 485 24.21 -2.87 -25.29
C LEU A 485 24.54 -3.92 -26.34
N LYS A 486 23.86 -3.89 -27.48
CA LYS A 486 24.13 -4.80 -28.61
C LYS A 486 25.57 -4.69 -29.07
N THR A 487 26.03 -3.47 -29.35
CA THR A 487 27.43 -3.21 -29.77
C THR A 487 28.42 -3.75 -28.76
N MET A 488 28.22 -3.50 -27.47
CA MET A 488 29.11 -4.01 -26.42
C MET A 488 29.14 -5.55 -26.38
N ILE A 489 27.98 -6.23 -26.58
CA ILE A 489 27.93 -7.70 -26.64
C ILE A 489 28.75 -8.21 -27.83
N GLU A 490 28.53 -7.63 -29.04
CA GLU A 490 29.20 -8.03 -30.28
C GLU A 490 30.70 -7.74 -30.25
N ASP A 491 31.13 -6.67 -29.60
CA ASP A 491 32.56 -6.32 -29.45
C ASP A 491 33.28 -7.20 -28.41
N THR A 492 32.54 -7.72 -27.41
CA THR A 492 33.09 -8.48 -26.30
C THR A 492 33.15 -9.99 -26.56
N LEU A 493 32.17 -10.53 -27.31
CA LEU A 493 31.99 -11.97 -27.51
C LEU A 493 31.99 -12.34 -29.00
N ASP A 494 32.51 -13.53 -29.33
CA ASP A 494 32.42 -14.08 -30.70
C ASP A 494 31.05 -14.72 -30.90
N THR A 495 30.11 -13.91 -31.42
CA THR A 495 28.68 -14.25 -31.52
C THR A 495 28.27 -14.76 -32.91
N GLU A 496 27.39 -15.78 -32.94
CA GLU A 496 26.66 -16.20 -34.16
C GLU A 496 25.47 -15.27 -34.39
N SER A 497 24.71 -14.95 -33.32
CA SER A 497 23.55 -14.04 -33.40
C SER A 497 23.34 -13.28 -32.09
N VAL A 498 22.82 -12.05 -32.20
CA VAL A 498 22.41 -11.18 -31.07
C VAL A 498 21.03 -10.60 -31.43
N GLU A 499 19.97 -11.09 -30.77
CA GLU A 499 18.58 -10.76 -31.08
C GLU A 499 17.92 -10.03 -29.91
N LEU A 500 17.35 -8.83 -30.17
CA LEU A 500 16.60 -8.10 -29.15
C LEU A 500 15.27 -8.81 -28.87
N LEU A 501 15.05 -9.24 -27.63
CA LEU A 501 13.80 -9.84 -27.18
C LEU A 501 12.80 -8.78 -26.72
N THR A 502 13.26 -7.80 -25.94
CA THR A 502 12.41 -6.73 -25.38
C THR A 502 13.26 -5.56 -24.88
N ASP A 503 12.67 -4.36 -24.84
CA ASP A 503 13.26 -3.14 -24.28
C ASP A 503 12.29 -2.46 -23.27
N VAL A 504 11.42 -3.24 -22.66
CA VAL A 504 10.48 -2.75 -21.65
C VAL A 504 11.19 -2.56 -20.31
N ALA A 505 10.78 -1.57 -19.54
CA ALA A 505 11.30 -1.22 -18.21
C ALA A 505 12.74 -0.65 -18.22
N LYS A 506 13.16 0.00 -19.32
CA LYS A 506 14.54 0.52 -19.48
C LYS A 506 15.60 -0.56 -19.27
N CYS A 507 15.28 -1.77 -19.69
CA CYS A 507 16.15 -2.92 -19.56
C CYS A 507 16.01 -3.77 -20.83
N PRO A 508 16.73 -3.41 -21.92
CA PRO A 508 16.82 -4.25 -23.08
C PRO A 508 17.36 -5.64 -22.71
N VAL A 509 16.76 -6.67 -23.29
CA VAL A 509 17.17 -8.06 -23.11
C VAL A 509 17.47 -8.65 -24.46
N TYR A 510 18.67 -9.15 -24.64
CA TYR A 510 19.12 -9.80 -25.87
C TYR A 510 19.26 -11.31 -25.65
N TYR A 511 18.80 -12.08 -26.64
CA TYR A 511 19.23 -13.46 -26.82
C TYR A 511 20.57 -13.47 -27.56
N VAL A 512 21.54 -14.20 -27.05
CA VAL A 512 22.89 -14.29 -27.58
C VAL A 512 23.23 -15.76 -27.83
N LYS A 513 23.77 -16.04 -29.02
CA LYS A 513 24.33 -17.34 -29.39
C LYS A 513 25.79 -17.16 -29.77
N LEU A 514 26.66 -17.95 -29.17
CA LEU A 514 28.10 -17.98 -29.46
C LEU A 514 28.36 -18.84 -30.68
N LYS A 515 29.50 -18.57 -31.43
CA LYS A 515 29.96 -19.39 -32.55
C LYS A 515 30.56 -20.71 -32.10
#